data_c6771c9effa6ec8edffd15dc21ded57d
#
_entry.id   c6771c9effa6ec8edffd15dc21ded57d
#
_cell.length_a   1.000
_cell.length_b   1.000
_cell.length_c   1.000
_cell.angle_alpha   90.00
_cell.angle_beta   90.00
_cell.angle_gamma   90.00
#
_symmetry.space_group_name_H-M   'P 1'
#
loop_
_entity.id
_entity.type
_entity.pdbx_description
1 polymer ?
#
loop_
_entity_poly.entity_id
_entity_poly.type
_entity_poly.pdbx_seq_one_letter_code
_entity_poly.pdbx_strand_id
1 'polypeptide(L)'
;MADTAFYTHGLFLKHKMGNNNPECPKRLEKIEELMLAAGTSQFVDQKTPPMVAVTDMLAAHDADYISYLSHNSPKEGLNTISVDTAMNPYTWEAAQYAAGAACAGVDDVLSGQYKKVFCAVRPPGHHAHRDHSGGFCFLNNVAIGALHAIGVYGLKRVAVVDFDVHHGDGTSNILGGRDDVLILDGFQEALFPYAHIHHAPPNAIYTPFPEGTEGIALRRTMDEVWMPKLKEYRPELIMVSAGFDAHREEDQAQLLMVERDYAFL
;
A
#
# COMPACT_ATOMS: atom_id res chain seq x y z
N MET A 1 15.45 9.68 -20.35
CA MET A 1 14.62 9.65 -19.14
C MET A 1 14.27 8.20 -18.86
N ALA A 2 14.31 7.77 -17.62
CA ALA A 2 13.88 6.44 -17.24
C ALA A 2 12.36 6.29 -17.48
N ASP A 3 11.90 5.07 -17.74
CA ASP A 3 10.47 4.78 -17.86
C ASP A 3 9.77 4.68 -16.49
N THR A 4 10.56 4.70 -15.40
CA THR A 4 10.10 4.45 -14.02
C THR A 4 10.56 5.56 -13.10
N ALA A 5 9.65 6.17 -12.34
CA ALA A 5 9.97 7.01 -11.20
C ALA A 5 10.04 6.17 -9.91
N PHE A 6 10.96 6.54 -9.02
CA PHE A 6 11.14 5.93 -7.70
C PHE A 6 11.02 7.00 -6.63
N TYR A 7 9.92 6.98 -5.87
CA TYR A 7 9.66 7.94 -4.81
C TYR A 7 10.16 7.42 -3.46
N THR A 8 10.98 8.22 -2.79
CA THR A 8 11.40 7.99 -1.40
C THR A 8 11.64 9.32 -0.69
N HIS A 9 11.73 9.31 0.64
CA HIS A 9 11.96 10.49 1.46
C HIS A 9 12.70 10.15 2.75
N GLY A 10 13.65 11.00 3.18
CA GLY A 10 14.45 10.76 4.39
C GLY A 10 13.65 10.65 5.69
N LEU A 11 12.43 11.20 5.75
CA LEU A 11 11.54 11.05 6.91
C LEU A 11 11.03 9.63 7.08
N PHE A 12 10.95 8.83 6.02
CA PHE A 12 10.56 7.43 6.11
C PHE A 12 11.51 6.61 6.97
N LEU A 13 12.79 7.00 7.02
CA LEU A 13 13.79 6.37 7.88
C LEU A 13 13.72 6.87 9.34
N LYS A 14 13.05 7.99 9.59
CA LYS A 14 12.87 8.54 10.94
C LYS A 14 11.60 8.04 11.62
N HIS A 15 10.59 7.59 10.86
CA HIS A 15 9.41 6.95 11.42
C HIS A 15 9.78 5.62 12.10
N LYS A 16 9.35 5.44 13.37
CA LYS A 16 9.61 4.25 14.19
C LYS A 16 8.44 4.01 15.15
N MET A 17 8.07 2.74 15.31
CA MET A 17 7.01 2.28 16.22
C MET A 17 7.55 1.45 17.40
N GLY A 18 8.83 1.58 17.71
CA GLY A 18 9.53 0.85 18.76
C GLY A 18 10.72 0.06 18.23
N ASN A 19 11.49 -0.56 19.15
CA ASN A 19 12.77 -1.18 18.79
C ASN A 19 12.60 -2.55 18.09
N ASN A 20 11.51 -3.26 18.34
CA ASN A 20 11.28 -4.63 17.86
C ASN A 20 10.09 -4.70 16.88
N ASN A 21 9.65 -3.58 16.30
CA ASN A 21 8.58 -3.59 15.33
C ASN A 21 9.13 -4.06 13.98
N PRO A 22 8.49 -5.03 13.30
CA PRO A 22 8.92 -5.53 11.99
C PRO A 22 8.85 -4.43 10.92
N GLU A 23 7.87 -3.51 11.03
CA GLU A 23 7.79 -2.31 10.21
C GLU A 23 8.84 -1.31 10.71
N CYS A 24 10.04 -1.35 10.14
CA CYS A 24 11.19 -0.58 10.59
C CYS A 24 11.99 0.05 9.41
N PRO A 25 12.83 1.07 9.67
CA PRO A 25 13.63 1.75 8.65
C PRO A 25 14.49 0.83 7.79
N LYS A 26 14.99 -0.26 8.35
CA LYS A 26 15.84 -1.23 7.64
C LYS A 26 15.21 -1.80 6.37
N ARG A 27 13.88 -1.83 6.28
CA ARG A 27 13.15 -2.26 5.08
C ARG A 27 13.53 -1.41 3.88
N LEU A 28 13.47 -0.07 4.00
CA LEU A 28 13.85 0.85 2.92
C LEU A 28 15.37 0.92 2.73
N GLU A 29 16.13 0.97 3.81
CA GLU A 29 17.61 0.94 3.72
C GLU A 29 18.08 -0.25 2.89
N LYS A 30 17.44 -1.42 3.08
CA LYS A 30 17.80 -2.63 2.33
C LYS A 30 17.37 -2.58 0.86
N ILE A 31 16.23 -1.99 0.56
CA ILE A 31 15.79 -1.76 -0.83
C ILE A 31 16.81 -0.87 -1.54
N GLU A 32 17.18 0.27 -0.96
CA GLU A 32 18.13 1.21 -1.56
C GLU A 32 19.53 0.60 -1.74
N GLU A 33 20.02 -0.14 -0.72
CA GLU A 33 21.27 -0.88 -0.79
C GLU A 33 21.28 -1.89 -1.94
N LEU A 34 20.24 -2.70 -2.07
CA LEU A 34 20.15 -3.72 -3.11
C LEU A 34 19.98 -3.11 -4.50
N MET A 35 19.23 -2.04 -4.65
CA MET A 35 19.10 -1.31 -5.91
C MET A 35 20.45 -0.75 -6.37
N LEU A 36 21.23 -0.21 -5.44
CA LEU A 36 22.57 0.27 -5.74
C LEU A 36 23.51 -0.88 -6.13
N ALA A 37 23.51 -1.95 -5.34
CA ALA A 37 24.38 -3.12 -5.57
C ALA A 37 24.06 -3.83 -6.90
N ALA A 38 22.79 -3.93 -7.26
CA ALA A 38 22.34 -4.52 -8.53
C ALA A 38 22.44 -3.56 -9.73
N GLY A 39 22.79 -2.29 -9.50
CA GLY A 39 22.83 -1.26 -10.54
C GLY A 39 21.46 -0.83 -11.07
N THR A 40 20.37 -1.27 -10.46
CA THR A 40 18.99 -0.92 -10.89
C THR A 40 18.66 0.55 -10.65
N SER A 41 19.33 1.20 -9.70
CA SER A 41 19.21 2.64 -9.45
C SER A 41 19.50 3.52 -10.67
N GLN A 42 20.25 2.99 -11.66
CA GLN A 42 20.54 3.71 -12.91
C GLN A 42 19.38 3.73 -13.91
N PHE A 43 18.37 2.88 -13.69
CA PHE A 43 17.22 2.71 -14.59
C PHE A 43 15.94 3.36 -14.07
N VAL A 44 16.02 4.07 -12.95
CA VAL A 44 14.90 4.79 -12.34
C VAL A 44 15.28 6.25 -12.07
N ASP A 45 14.31 7.14 -12.20
CA ASP A 45 14.49 8.53 -11.78
C ASP A 45 14.03 8.66 -10.32
N GLN A 46 14.98 8.94 -9.42
CA GLN A 46 14.66 9.15 -8.00
C GLN A 46 13.96 10.50 -7.80
N LYS A 47 12.86 10.47 -7.07
CA LYS A 47 12.01 11.65 -6.78
C LYS A 47 11.68 11.74 -5.30
N THR A 48 11.55 12.97 -4.82
CA THR A 48 11.03 13.28 -3.49
C THR A 48 9.53 13.58 -3.63
N PRO A 49 8.65 12.91 -2.89
CA PRO A 49 7.22 13.17 -2.98
C PRO A 49 6.86 14.53 -2.34
N PRO A 50 5.79 15.17 -2.77
CA PRO A 50 5.17 16.25 -2.01
C PRO A 50 4.41 15.69 -0.79
N MET A 51 4.04 16.53 0.16
CA MET A 51 3.00 16.19 1.12
C MET A 51 1.65 16.04 0.40
N VAL A 52 0.85 15.09 0.85
CA VAL A 52 -0.52 14.91 0.35
C VAL A 52 -1.38 16.15 0.63
N ALA A 53 -2.21 16.53 -0.32
CA ALA A 53 -3.17 17.62 -0.10
C ALA A 53 -4.26 17.20 0.91
N VAL A 54 -4.74 18.17 1.71
CA VAL A 54 -5.80 17.93 2.70
C VAL A 54 -7.06 17.38 2.02
N THR A 55 -7.37 17.86 0.83
CA THR A 55 -8.52 17.39 0.03
C THR A 55 -8.42 15.92 -0.33
N ASP A 56 -7.23 15.42 -0.65
CA ASP A 56 -7.01 14.01 -0.98
C ASP A 56 -7.11 13.13 0.27
N MET A 57 -6.58 13.60 1.43
CA MET A 57 -6.79 12.89 2.69
C MET A 57 -8.28 12.78 3.05
N LEU A 58 -9.03 13.88 2.92
CA LEU A 58 -10.46 13.93 3.23
C LEU A 58 -11.33 13.11 2.25
N ALA A 59 -10.85 12.82 1.07
CA ALA A 59 -11.54 11.90 0.15
C ALA A 59 -11.56 10.46 0.69
N ALA A 60 -10.50 10.05 1.39
CA ALA A 60 -10.33 8.69 1.91
C ALA A 60 -10.67 8.57 3.39
N HIS A 61 -10.41 9.60 4.18
CA HIS A 61 -10.50 9.55 5.64
C HIS A 61 -11.41 10.64 6.20
N ASP A 62 -12.04 10.33 7.33
CA ASP A 62 -12.88 11.28 8.05
C ASP A 62 -12.04 12.41 8.67
N ALA A 63 -12.60 13.63 8.66
CA ALA A 63 -11.91 14.82 9.18
C ALA A 63 -11.50 14.68 10.66
N ASP A 64 -12.35 14.06 11.46
CA ASP A 64 -12.09 13.83 12.89
C ASP A 64 -10.91 12.88 13.08
N TYR A 65 -10.78 11.85 12.23
CA TYR A 65 -9.65 10.92 12.27
C TYR A 65 -8.34 11.60 11.87
N ILE A 66 -8.33 12.40 10.80
CA ILE A 66 -7.16 13.18 10.36
C ILE A 66 -6.74 14.14 11.49
N SER A 67 -7.71 14.83 12.10
CA SER A 67 -7.49 15.71 13.23
C SER A 67 -6.92 14.95 14.45
N TYR A 68 -7.47 13.78 14.74
CA TYR A 68 -7.00 12.91 15.81
C TYR A 68 -5.53 12.54 15.61
N LEU A 69 -5.12 12.07 14.43
CA LEU A 69 -3.73 11.71 14.13
C LEU A 69 -2.80 12.91 14.31
N SER A 70 -3.18 14.07 13.76
CA SER A 70 -2.39 15.29 13.85
C SER A 70 -2.15 15.74 15.29
N HIS A 71 -3.20 15.71 16.12
CA HIS A 71 -3.12 16.12 17.53
C HIS A 71 -2.39 15.11 18.42
N ASN A 72 -2.40 13.83 18.04
CA ASN A 72 -1.73 12.75 18.78
C ASN A 72 -0.28 12.50 18.33
N SER A 73 0.24 13.27 17.37
CA SER A 73 1.65 13.23 17.02
C SER A 73 2.50 13.70 18.20
N PRO A 74 3.32 12.83 18.80
CA PRO A 74 4.07 13.20 20.00
C PRO A 74 5.24 14.13 19.65
N LYS A 75 5.65 14.96 20.62
CA LYS A 75 6.86 15.79 20.49
C LYS A 75 8.13 15.00 20.77
N GLU A 76 8.04 13.94 21.56
CA GLU A 76 9.11 13.03 21.92
C GLU A 76 8.55 11.64 22.26
N GLY A 77 9.38 10.62 22.18
CA GLY A 77 8.99 9.24 22.51
C GLY A 77 8.01 8.63 21.54
N LEU A 78 7.12 7.79 22.05
CA LEU A 78 6.08 7.08 21.32
C LEU A 78 4.70 7.34 21.91
N ASN A 79 3.72 7.51 21.07
CA ASN A 79 2.29 7.53 21.43
C ASN A 79 1.58 6.36 20.72
N THR A 80 0.98 5.46 21.51
CA THR A 80 0.22 4.31 20.99
C THR A 80 -1.12 4.78 20.46
N ILE A 81 -1.43 4.47 19.23
CA ILE A 81 -2.67 4.83 18.53
C ILE A 81 -3.64 3.65 18.50
N SER A 82 -3.13 2.46 18.21
CA SER A 82 -3.88 1.19 18.29
C SER A 82 -3.00 0.08 18.90
N VAL A 83 -3.51 -1.14 18.93
CA VAL A 83 -2.82 -2.28 19.58
C VAL A 83 -1.42 -2.52 19.01
N ASP A 84 -1.23 -2.29 17.71
CA ASP A 84 -0.02 -2.58 16.94
C ASP A 84 0.61 -1.33 16.29
N THR A 85 -0.03 -0.17 16.45
CA THR A 85 0.32 1.04 15.71
C THR A 85 0.67 2.18 16.67
N ALA A 86 1.87 2.71 16.59
CA ALA A 86 2.36 3.81 17.44
C ALA A 86 3.04 4.91 16.61
N MET A 87 2.94 6.14 17.07
CA MET A 87 3.55 7.31 16.47
C MET A 87 4.79 7.74 17.24
N ASN A 88 5.85 8.09 16.52
CA ASN A 88 6.93 8.94 17.01
C ASN A 88 6.78 10.36 16.43
N PRO A 89 7.63 11.34 16.80
CA PRO A 89 7.53 12.73 16.32
C PRO A 89 7.53 12.90 14.79
N TYR A 90 8.03 11.94 14.04
CA TYR A 90 8.17 12.00 12.59
C TYR A 90 7.05 11.27 11.84
N THR A 91 6.23 10.48 12.55
CA THR A 91 5.25 9.56 11.93
C THR A 91 4.19 10.30 11.12
N TRP A 92 3.60 11.35 11.69
CA TRP A 92 2.53 12.08 11.01
C TRP A 92 3.00 12.71 9.71
N GLU A 93 4.16 13.35 9.74
CA GLU A 93 4.74 13.95 8.54
C GLU A 93 5.15 12.88 7.52
N ALA A 94 5.75 11.77 7.96
CA ALA A 94 6.09 10.66 7.08
C ALA A 94 4.84 10.04 6.42
N ALA A 95 3.74 9.86 7.14
CA ALA A 95 2.48 9.37 6.59
C ALA A 95 1.92 10.30 5.49
N GLN A 96 2.01 11.61 5.67
CA GLN A 96 1.59 12.58 4.66
C GLN A 96 2.46 12.51 3.40
N TYR A 97 3.78 12.34 3.52
CA TYR A 97 4.66 12.14 2.37
C TYR A 97 4.44 10.78 1.69
N ALA A 98 4.12 9.73 2.46
CA ALA A 98 3.81 8.42 1.89
C ALA A 98 2.54 8.45 1.03
N ALA A 99 1.49 9.07 1.52
CA ALA A 99 0.25 9.31 0.75
C ALA A 99 0.48 10.26 -0.44
N GLY A 100 1.30 11.31 -0.24
CA GLY A 100 1.69 12.23 -1.30
C GLY A 100 2.47 11.56 -2.43
N ALA A 101 3.28 10.54 -2.10
CA ALA A 101 3.98 9.75 -3.12
C ALA A 101 2.99 8.99 -4.03
N ALA A 102 1.91 8.45 -3.46
CA ALA A 102 0.88 7.78 -4.24
C ALA A 102 0.16 8.75 -5.21
N CYS A 103 -0.22 9.95 -4.73
CA CYS A 103 -0.82 10.98 -5.59
C CYS A 103 0.15 11.45 -6.69
N ALA A 104 1.39 11.79 -6.32
CA ALA A 104 2.40 12.21 -7.29
C ALA A 104 2.74 11.11 -8.32
N GLY A 105 2.70 9.85 -7.89
CA GLY A 105 2.85 8.71 -8.79
C GLY A 105 1.72 8.60 -9.80
N VAL A 106 0.49 8.87 -9.37
CA VAL A 106 -0.68 8.96 -10.25
C VAL A 106 -0.50 10.10 -11.27
N ASP A 107 -0.09 11.28 -10.81
CA ASP A 107 0.17 12.44 -11.68
C ASP A 107 1.22 12.13 -12.74
N ASP A 108 2.33 11.51 -12.35
CA ASP A 108 3.42 11.12 -13.25
C ASP A 108 2.99 10.13 -14.33
N VAL A 109 2.19 9.13 -13.96
CA VAL A 109 1.70 8.11 -14.91
C VAL A 109 0.65 8.69 -15.86
N LEU A 110 -0.32 9.44 -15.31
CA LEU A 110 -1.44 9.96 -16.11
C LEU A 110 -1.03 11.14 -17.00
N SER A 111 -0.01 11.91 -16.62
CA SER A 111 0.60 12.90 -17.51
C SER A 111 1.46 12.28 -18.62
N GLY A 112 1.77 10.99 -18.54
CA GLY A 112 2.65 10.29 -19.47
C GLY A 112 4.15 10.59 -19.25
N GLN A 113 4.53 11.22 -18.13
CA GLN A 113 5.92 11.49 -17.80
C GLN A 113 6.67 10.18 -17.50
N TYR A 114 6.02 9.23 -16.84
CA TYR A 114 6.53 7.89 -16.57
C TYR A 114 5.49 6.82 -16.91
N LYS A 115 5.95 5.63 -17.28
CA LYS A 115 5.06 4.48 -17.53
C LYS A 115 4.67 3.77 -16.24
N LYS A 116 5.51 3.85 -15.23
CA LYS A 116 5.35 3.20 -13.91
C LYS A 116 6.03 4.02 -12.83
N VAL A 117 5.51 3.85 -11.63
CA VAL A 117 6.04 4.50 -10.42
C VAL A 117 6.17 3.45 -9.33
N PHE A 118 7.28 3.47 -8.62
CA PHE A 118 7.49 2.71 -7.40
C PHE A 118 7.60 3.67 -6.22
N CYS A 119 6.73 3.52 -5.24
CA CYS A 119 6.72 4.31 -4.01
C CYS A 119 7.36 3.49 -2.88
N ALA A 120 8.66 3.70 -2.64
CA ALA A 120 9.37 3.12 -1.50
C ALA A 120 9.10 3.97 -0.25
N VAL A 121 7.95 3.76 0.36
CA VAL A 121 7.41 4.64 1.40
C VAL A 121 7.19 3.91 2.72
N ARG A 122 7.18 4.65 3.79
CA ARG A 122 6.81 4.27 5.16
C ARG A 122 6.15 5.46 5.85
N PRO A 123 5.10 5.26 6.68
CA PRO A 123 4.42 3.99 7.01
C PRO A 123 3.63 3.38 5.83
N PRO A 124 3.25 2.09 5.93
CA PRO A 124 2.33 1.45 4.99
C PRO A 124 0.91 2.02 5.14
N GLY A 125 -0.07 1.52 4.33
CA GLY A 125 -1.36 2.17 4.30
C GLY A 125 -2.59 1.27 4.21
N HIS A 126 -2.52 0.04 3.72
CA HIS A 126 -3.70 -0.75 3.31
C HIS A 126 -4.63 -1.17 4.47
N HIS A 127 -4.16 -1.13 5.73
CA HIS A 127 -4.98 -1.35 6.92
C HIS A 127 -5.58 -0.07 7.52
N ALA A 128 -5.22 1.13 7.05
CA ALA A 128 -5.84 2.35 7.54
C ALA A 128 -7.28 2.46 7.00
N HIS A 129 -8.24 2.41 7.91
CA HIS A 129 -9.67 2.61 7.63
C HIS A 129 -10.00 4.08 7.46
N ARG A 130 -11.24 4.37 7.11
CA ARG A 130 -11.75 5.75 6.99
C ARG A 130 -11.60 6.54 8.29
N ASP A 131 -11.76 5.88 9.43
CA ASP A 131 -11.91 6.46 10.76
C ASP A 131 -10.93 5.95 11.82
N HIS A 132 -10.06 4.99 11.49
CA HIS A 132 -9.06 4.47 12.43
C HIS A 132 -7.83 3.85 11.75
N SER A 133 -6.74 3.75 12.54
CA SER A 133 -5.46 3.13 12.17
C SER A 133 -5.37 1.69 12.68
N GLY A 134 -4.58 0.89 12.01
CA GLY A 134 -4.25 -0.49 12.42
C GLY A 134 -3.19 -1.08 11.50
N GLY A 135 -2.60 -2.21 11.86
CA GLY A 135 -1.63 -2.89 11.02
C GLY A 135 -0.46 -2.00 10.59
N PHE A 136 0.05 -1.16 11.50
CA PHE A 136 1.11 -0.19 11.24
C PHE A 136 0.74 0.99 10.32
N CYS A 137 -0.52 1.07 9.86
CA CYS A 137 -1.00 2.02 8.86
C CYS A 137 -1.72 3.21 9.50
N PHE A 138 -1.48 4.42 8.97
CA PHE A 138 -2.08 5.68 9.44
C PHE A 138 -2.97 6.32 8.36
N LEU A 139 -2.46 6.49 7.16
CA LEU A 139 -3.20 6.94 5.98
C LEU A 139 -3.20 5.82 4.94
N ASN A 140 -4.30 5.61 4.27
CA ASN A 140 -4.39 4.59 3.23
C ASN A 140 -3.83 5.13 1.91
N ASN A 141 -2.54 4.93 1.71
CA ASN A 141 -1.81 5.51 0.58
C ASN A 141 -2.41 5.12 -0.78
N VAL A 142 -2.77 3.84 -0.97
CA VAL A 142 -3.32 3.34 -2.23
C VAL A 142 -4.74 3.83 -2.46
N ALA A 143 -5.58 3.90 -1.41
CA ALA A 143 -6.94 4.40 -1.53
C ALA A 143 -6.95 5.92 -1.81
N ILE A 144 -6.08 6.69 -1.15
CA ILE A 144 -5.89 8.12 -1.41
C ILE A 144 -5.49 8.34 -2.86
N GLY A 145 -4.49 7.60 -3.37
CA GLY A 145 -4.06 7.70 -4.77
C GLY A 145 -5.15 7.31 -5.76
N ALA A 146 -5.94 6.27 -5.48
CA ALA A 146 -7.05 5.85 -6.33
C ALA A 146 -8.15 6.94 -6.38
N LEU A 147 -8.50 7.52 -5.23
CA LEU A 147 -9.48 8.59 -5.16
C LEU A 147 -8.97 9.89 -5.79
N HIS A 148 -7.69 10.19 -5.68
CA HIS A 148 -7.03 11.28 -6.41
C HIS A 148 -7.14 11.10 -7.93
N ALA A 149 -6.86 9.90 -8.45
CA ALA A 149 -7.00 9.60 -9.87
C ALA A 149 -8.45 9.81 -10.37
N ILE A 150 -9.42 9.40 -9.59
CA ILE A 150 -10.85 9.58 -9.89
C ILE A 150 -11.24 11.06 -9.78
N GLY A 151 -10.87 11.72 -8.68
CA GLY A 151 -11.31 13.09 -8.39
C GLY A 151 -10.66 14.14 -9.27
N VAL A 152 -9.36 14.03 -9.53
CA VAL A 152 -8.58 15.03 -10.29
C VAL A 152 -8.61 14.76 -11.79
N TYR A 153 -8.45 13.50 -12.19
CA TYR A 153 -8.38 13.12 -13.62
C TYR A 153 -9.69 12.60 -14.18
N GLY A 154 -10.70 12.38 -13.35
CA GLY A 154 -12.01 11.93 -13.78
C GLY A 154 -12.05 10.49 -14.28
N LEU A 155 -11.08 9.65 -13.83
CA LEU A 155 -11.04 8.23 -14.20
C LEU A 155 -12.33 7.52 -13.77
N LYS A 156 -12.75 6.55 -14.57
CA LYS A 156 -13.96 5.76 -14.33
C LYS A 156 -13.68 4.32 -13.93
N ARG A 157 -12.44 3.87 -14.08
CA ARG A 157 -12.05 2.49 -13.80
C ARG A 157 -10.62 2.47 -13.27
N VAL A 158 -10.49 2.41 -11.95
CA VAL A 158 -9.20 2.20 -11.27
C VAL A 158 -9.21 0.79 -10.70
N ALA A 159 -8.13 0.04 -10.88
CA ALA A 159 -7.96 -1.24 -10.20
C ALA A 159 -6.92 -1.10 -9.09
N VAL A 160 -7.23 -1.67 -7.94
CA VAL A 160 -6.29 -1.85 -6.82
C VAL A 160 -6.00 -3.34 -6.70
N VAL A 161 -4.73 -3.70 -6.79
CA VAL A 161 -4.24 -5.07 -6.60
C VAL A 161 -3.44 -5.10 -5.30
N ASP A 162 -3.82 -5.94 -4.37
CA ASP A 162 -3.14 -6.13 -3.09
C ASP A 162 -2.63 -7.58 -3.01
N PHE A 163 -1.33 -7.76 -2.83
CA PHE A 163 -0.71 -9.06 -2.64
C PHE A 163 0.12 -9.15 -1.34
N ASP A 164 -0.12 -8.23 -0.43
CA ASP A 164 0.32 -8.37 0.96
C ASP A 164 -0.27 -9.66 1.55
N VAL A 165 0.42 -10.29 2.49
CA VAL A 165 -0.07 -11.52 3.12
C VAL A 165 -1.30 -11.27 4.00
N HIS A 166 -1.50 -10.02 4.41
CA HIS A 166 -2.64 -9.58 5.21
C HIS A 166 -3.75 -9.01 4.32
N HIS A 167 -5.00 -9.29 4.66
CA HIS A 167 -6.15 -8.70 3.98
C HIS A 167 -6.12 -7.16 4.10
N GLY A 168 -6.22 -6.45 2.97
CA GLY A 168 -6.28 -4.98 2.91
C GLY A 168 -7.65 -4.43 3.35
N ASP A 169 -8.01 -4.67 4.61
CA ASP A 169 -9.32 -4.32 5.19
C ASP A 169 -9.60 -2.81 5.17
N GLY A 170 -8.60 -1.99 5.40
CA GLY A 170 -8.70 -0.53 5.28
C GLY A 170 -9.00 -0.08 3.85
N THR A 171 -8.33 -0.67 2.87
CA THR A 171 -8.61 -0.41 1.44
C THR A 171 -10.04 -0.82 1.09
N SER A 172 -10.47 -1.98 1.54
CA SER A 172 -11.85 -2.47 1.36
C SER A 172 -12.88 -1.60 2.08
N ASN A 173 -12.56 -1.07 3.26
CA ASN A 173 -13.43 -0.14 4.00
C ASN A 173 -13.64 1.18 3.25
N ILE A 174 -12.59 1.73 2.64
CA ILE A 174 -12.64 3.03 1.96
C ILE A 174 -13.23 2.91 0.55
N LEU A 175 -12.83 1.89 -0.21
CA LEU A 175 -13.14 1.75 -1.63
C LEU A 175 -14.24 0.72 -1.93
N GLY A 176 -14.67 -0.06 -0.94
CA GLY A 176 -15.70 -1.08 -1.11
C GLY A 176 -17.04 -0.49 -1.53
N GLY A 177 -17.71 -1.15 -2.48
CA GLY A 177 -19.02 -0.75 -3.01
C GLY A 177 -18.99 0.37 -4.06
N ARG A 178 -17.81 0.81 -4.49
CA ARG A 178 -17.65 1.82 -5.54
C ARG A 178 -17.67 1.17 -6.93
N ASP A 179 -18.43 1.75 -7.85
CA ASP A 179 -18.53 1.26 -9.24
C ASP A 179 -17.29 1.61 -10.08
N ASP A 180 -16.52 2.63 -9.67
CA ASP A 180 -15.33 3.15 -10.37
C ASP A 180 -14.02 2.51 -9.88
N VAL A 181 -14.09 1.55 -8.95
CA VAL A 181 -12.91 0.82 -8.42
C VAL A 181 -13.15 -0.68 -8.48
N LEU A 182 -12.13 -1.43 -8.89
CA LEU A 182 -12.03 -2.89 -8.74
C LEU A 182 -10.94 -3.19 -7.72
N ILE A 183 -11.23 -4.03 -6.73
CA ILE A 183 -10.26 -4.50 -5.73
C ILE A 183 -9.98 -5.97 -5.98
N LEU A 184 -8.70 -6.32 -6.13
CA LEU A 184 -8.20 -7.70 -6.19
C LEU A 184 -7.25 -7.88 -5.02
N ASP A 185 -7.60 -8.76 -4.09
CA ASP A 185 -6.91 -8.88 -2.81
C ASP A 185 -6.63 -10.37 -2.50
N GLY A 186 -5.35 -10.71 -2.37
CA GLY A 186 -4.88 -12.07 -2.11
C GLY A 186 -4.10 -12.15 -0.82
N PHE A 187 -4.61 -12.87 0.17
CA PHE A 187 -4.11 -12.88 1.54
C PHE A 187 -4.17 -14.27 2.17
N GLN A 188 -3.45 -14.46 3.28
CA GLN A 188 -3.53 -15.68 4.07
C GLN A 188 -4.82 -15.73 4.91
N GLU A 189 -5.50 -16.88 4.89
CA GLU A 189 -6.66 -17.12 5.77
C GLU A 189 -6.26 -17.12 7.26
N ALA A 190 -7.22 -16.75 8.11
CA ALA A 190 -7.09 -16.80 9.57
C ALA A 190 -5.88 -16.02 10.13
N LEU A 191 -5.41 -15.01 9.40
CA LEU A 191 -4.37 -14.08 9.79
C LEU A 191 -4.97 -12.71 10.15
N PHE A 192 -4.17 -11.82 10.75
CA PHE A 192 -4.58 -10.41 10.95
C PHE A 192 -5.13 -9.83 9.61
N PRO A 193 -6.13 -9.00 9.61
CA PRO A 193 -6.87 -8.40 10.73
C PRO A 193 -8.01 -9.25 11.29
N TYR A 194 -8.07 -10.55 10.98
CA TYR A 194 -9.14 -11.49 11.40
C TYR A 194 -10.54 -11.04 10.98
N ALA A 195 -10.61 -10.23 9.92
CA ALA A 195 -11.86 -9.69 9.40
C ALA A 195 -12.77 -10.80 8.85
N HIS A 196 -14.08 -10.53 8.84
CA HIS A 196 -15.06 -11.42 8.24
C HIS A 196 -14.98 -11.36 6.71
N ILE A 197 -14.03 -12.10 6.13
CA ILE A 197 -13.72 -12.16 4.69
C ILE A 197 -14.81 -12.82 3.83
N HIS A 198 -15.88 -13.33 4.47
CA HIS A 198 -16.94 -14.06 3.78
C HIS A 198 -17.90 -13.19 2.96
N HIS A 199 -17.79 -11.87 3.06
CA HIS A 199 -18.64 -10.91 2.36
C HIS A 199 -17.79 -9.83 1.69
N ALA A 200 -17.16 -10.17 0.57
CA ALA A 200 -16.48 -9.17 -0.26
C ALA A 200 -17.51 -8.14 -0.78
N PRO A 201 -17.19 -6.84 -0.79
CA PRO A 201 -18.04 -5.85 -1.45
C PRO A 201 -18.18 -6.17 -2.95
N PRO A 202 -19.25 -5.67 -3.62
CA PRO A 202 -19.55 -6.06 -5.00
C PRO A 202 -18.41 -5.81 -6.01
N ASN A 203 -17.55 -4.87 -5.71
CA ASN A 203 -16.40 -4.47 -6.54
C ASN A 203 -15.08 -5.13 -6.08
N ALA A 204 -15.10 -6.13 -5.21
CA ALA A 204 -13.90 -6.79 -4.73
C ALA A 204 -13.90 -8.30 -5.04
N ILE A 205 -12.72 -8.83 -5.32
CA ILE A 205 -12.45 -10.25 -5.43
C ILE A 205 -11.39 -10.60 -4.38
N TYR A 206 -11.82 -11.27 -3.33
CA TYR A 206 -10.95 -11.80 -2.29
C TYR A 206 -10.47 -13.20 -2.67
N THR A 207 -9.18 -13.41 -2.53
CA THR A 207 -8.53 -14.70 -2.77
C THR A 207 -7.80 -15.14 -1.51
N PRO A 208 -8.49 -15.77 -0.57
CA PRO A 208 -7.87 -16.29 0.64
C PRO A 208 -7.02 -17.52 0.33
N PHE A 209 -5.81 -17.56 0.83
CA PHE A 209 -4.88 -18.70 0.71
C PHE A 209 -4.73 -19.41 2.05
N PRO A 210 -4.91 -20.74 2.10
CA PRO A 210 -4.58 -21.52 3.28
C PRO A 210 -3.10 -21.40 3.68
N GLU A 211 -2.82 -21.55 4.98
CA GLU A 211 -1.46 -21.70 5.50
C GLU A 211 -0.66 -22.75 4.72
N GLY A 212 0.62 -22.50 4.46
CA GLY A 212 1.49 -23.40 3.68
C GLY A 212 1.32 -23.31 2.16
N THR A 213 0.48 -22.41 1.67
CA THR A 213 0.28 -22.22 0.22
C THR A 213 1.57 -21.72 -0.45
N GLU A 214 1.98 -22.42 -1.51
CA GLU A 214 3.14 -22.05 -2.33
C GLU A 214 2.79 -21.06 -3.45
N GLY A 215 3.79 -20.35 -3.97
CA GLY A 215 3.64 -19.34 -5.00
C GLY A 215 2.99 -19.77 -6.32
N ILE A 216 2.92 -21.08 -6.59
CA ILE A 216 2.17 -21.59 -7.74
C ILE A 216 0.67 -21.26 -7.66
N ALA A 217 0.10 -21.22 -6.44
CA ALA A 217 -1.30 -20.85 -6.24
C ALA A 217 -1.52 -19.36 -6.57
N LEU A 218 -0.63 -18.46 -6.11
CA LEU A 218 -0.68 -17.04 -6.44
C LEU A 218 -0.59 -16.81 -7.95
N ARG A 219 0.37 -17.44 -8.63
CA ARG A 219 0.51 -17.33 -10.10
C ARG A 219 -0.73 -17.83 -10.83
N ARG A 220 -1.32 -18.94 -10.37
CA ARG A 220 -2.57 -19.46 -10.93
C ARG A 220 -3.72 -18.47 -10.70
N THR A 221 -3.85 -17.90 -9.51
CA THR A 221 -4.84 -16.87 -9.21
C THR A 221 -4.68 -15.66 -10.15
N MET A 222 -3.44 -15.22 -10.36
CA MET A 222 -3.16 -14.14 -11.31
C MET A 222 -3.67 -14.51 -12.71
N ASP A 223 -3.32 -15.68 -13.25
CA ASP A 223 -3.67 -16.08 -14.61
C ASP A 223 -5.15 -16.39 -14.78
N GLU A 224 -5.76 -17.11 -13.83
CA GLU A 224 -7.10 -17.70 -13.99
C GLU A 224 -8.22 -16.80 -13.43
N VAL A 225 -7.90 -15.87 -12.50
CA VAL A 225 -8.90 -15.02 -11.83
C VAL A 225 -8.63 -13.53 -12.08
N TRP A 226 -7.47 -13.01 -11.69
CA TRP A 226 -7.23 -11.58 -11.69
C TRP A 226 -7.04 -11.02 -13.10
N MET A 227 -6.21 -11.65 -13.93
CA MET A 227 -5.98 -11.17 -15.30
C MET A 227 -7.24 -11.21 -16.20
N PRO A 228 -8.09 -12.27 -16.17
CA PRO A 228 -9.37 -12.24 -16.83
C PRO A 228 -10.26 -11.09 -16.36
N LYS A 229 -10.30 -10.84 -15.03
CA LYS A 229 -11.11 -9.78 -14.46
C LYS A 229 -10.60 -8.38 -14.80
N LEU A 230 -9.29 -8.18 -14.79
CA LEU A 230 -8.67 -6.93 -15.24
C LEU A 230 -8.95 -6.67 -16.73
N LYS A 231 -8.89 -7.71 -17.58
CA LYS A 231 -9.23 -7.60 -19.01
C LYS A 231 -10.70 -7.26 -19.25
N GLU A 232 -11.62 -7.81 -18.46
CA GLU A 232 -13.05 -7.48 -18.47
C GLU A 232 -13.28 -6.04 -18.02
N TYR A 233 -12.74 -5.67 -16.87
CA TYR A 233 -12.91 -4.36 -16.25
C TYR A 233 -12.24 -3.24 -17.03
N ARG A 234 -11.11 -3.52 -17.70
CA ARG A 234 -10.31 -2.57 -18.50
C ARG A 234 -9.95 -1.32 -17.70
N PRO A 235 -9.20 -1.44 -16.61
CA PRO A 235 -8.82 -0.29 -15.81
C PRO A 235 -8.02 0.72 -16.63
N GLU A 236 -8.18 1.99 -16.32
CA GLU A 236 -7.41 3.12 -16.87
C GLU A 236 -6.13 3.34 -16.07
N LEU A 237 -6.12 2.89 -14.82
CA LEU A 237 -4.99 2.89 -13.91
C LEU A 237 -5.02 1.63 -13.05
N ILE A 238 -3.85 1.04 -12.81
CA ILE A 238 -3.66 -0.03 -11.83
C ILE A 238 -2.76 0.51 -10.72
N MET A 239 -3.22 0.39 -9.49
CA MET A 239 -2.44 0.67 -8.28
C MET A 239 -2.19 -0.62 -7.53
N VAL A 240 -1.03 -0.73 -6.89
CA VAL A 240 -0.60 -1.97 -6.24
C VAL A 240 -0.21 -1.67 -4.79
N SER A 241 -0.84 -2.36 -3.83
CA SER A 241 -0.34 -2.53 -2.48
C SER A 241 0.64 -3.71 -2.49
N ALA A 242 1.93 -3.40 -2.39
CA ALA A 242 3.00 -4.37 -2.56
C ALA A 242 3.57 -4.80 -1.21
N GLY A 243 2.97 -5.79 -0.57
CA GLY A 243 3.53 -6.52 0.56
C GLY A 243 4.37 -7.70 0.08
N PHE A 244 5.52 -7.92 0.71
CA PHE A 244 6.40 -9.06 0.40
C PHE A 244 6.49 -10.05 1.56
N ASP A 245 5.60 -9.93 2.52
CA ASP A 245 5.51 -10.69 3.75
C ASP A 245 4.81 -12.07 3.59
N ALA A 246 4.32 -12.39 2.40
CA ALA A 246 3.99 -13.76 2.02
C ALA A 246 5.24 -14.61 1.68
N HIS A 247 6.45 -14.03 1.76
CA HIS A 247 7.68 -14.74 1.48
C HIS A 247 7.96 -15.81 2.54
N ARG A 248 8.46 -16.97 2.11
CA ARG A 248 8.73 -18.14 2.96
C ARG A 248 9.71 -17.90 4.13
N GLU A 249 10.48 -16.83 4.09
CA GLU A 249 11.41 -16.41 5.15
C GLU A 249 10.82 -15.35 6.08
N GLU A 250 9.55 -14.96 5.88
CA GLU A 250 8.82 -14.11 6.80
C GLU A 250 8.31 -14.92 7.98
N ASP A 251 8.43 -14.39 9.21
CA ASP A 251 8.04 -15.07 10.44
C ASP A 251 6.67 -14.65 10.99
N GLN A 252 6.00 -13.68 10.37
CA GLN A 252 4.65 -13.25 10.76
C GLN A 252 3.53 -13.98 10.03
N ALA A 253 3.86 -14.72 8.96
CA ALA A 253 2.91 -15.43 8.13
C ALA A 253 3.47 -16.82 7.75
N GLN A 254 2.62 -17.64 7.13
CA GLN A 254 2.97 -19.03 6.81
C GLN A 254 2.76 -19.37 5.33
N LEU A 255 2.65 -18.37 4.44
CA LEU A 255 2.73 -18.61 3.01
C LEU A 255 4.17 -18.90 2.59
N LEU A 256 4.34 -19.58 1.46
CA LEU A 256 5.65 -20.08 1.02
C LEU A 256 6.05 -19.48 -0.35
N MET A 257 5.79 -18.18 -0.54
CA MET A 257 6.20 -17.45 -1.75
C MET A 257 7.72 -17.30 -1.81
N VAL A 258 8.24 -17.16 -3.01
CA VAL A 258 9.66 -16.85 -3.26
C VAL A 258 9.77 -15.72 -4.29
N GLU A 259 10.96 -15.17 -4.50
CA GLU A 259 11.21 -13.98 -5.32
C GLU A 259 10.65 -14.10 -6.75
N ARG A 260 10.72 -15.29 -7.36
CA ARG A 260 10.17 -15.52 -8.71
C ARG A 260 8.64 -15.38 -8.77
N ASP A 261 7.94 -15.54 -7.65
CA ASP A 261 6.48 -15.43 -7.58
C ASP A 261 6.07 -13.96 -7.64
N TYR A 262 6.81 -13.11 -6.95
CA TYR A 262 6.63 -11.65 -7.02
C TYR A 262 7.09 -11.07 -8.37
N ALA A 263 8.14 -11.63 -8.97
CA ALA A 263 8.58 -11.21 -10.31
C ALA A 263 7.59 -11.59 -11.43
N PHE A 264 6.67 -12.51 -11.15
CA PHE A 264 5.60 -12.91 -12.06
C PHE A 264 4.42 -11.92 -12.04
N LEU A 265 4.13 -11.29 -10.89
CA LEU A 265 3.09 -10.28 -10.71
C LEU A 265 3.42 -8.99 -11.46
#